data_3c737cb266bf4f7b0ab1a1fcbc62c3c2
#
_entry.id   3c737cb266bf4f7b0ab1a1fcbc62c3c2
#
_cell.length_a   1.000
_cell.length_b   1.000
_cell.length_c   1.000
_cell.angle_alpha   90.00
_cell.angle_beta   90.00
_cell.angle_gamma   90.00
#
_symmetry.space_group_name_H-M   'P 1'
#
loop_
_entity.id
_entity.type
_entity.pdbx_description
1 polymer ?
#
loop_
_entity_poly.entity_id
_entity_poly.type
_entity_poly.pdbx_seq_one_letter_code
_entity_poly.pdbx_strand_id
1 'polypeptide(L)'
;TAPHSGTELMRIDSSGNVAPGADGTQDLGYATLRWANIYTGDLHLANTEGNDVDGTTGDWTIQEGDENLYIKNNKTGKKYKFKLEEIQ
;
A
#
# COMPACT_ATOMS: atom_id res chain seq x y z
N THR A 1 -11.68 18.89 -3.55
CA THR A 1 -10.87 19.70 -2.66
C THR A 1 -11.47 19.81 -1.32
N ALA A 2 -10.73 19.62 -0.33
CA ALA A 2 -11.23 19.73 1.03
C ALA A 2 -10.83 21.09 1.56
N PRO A 3 -11.77 21.96 1.79
CA PRO A 3 -11.45 23.16 2.52
C PRO A 3 -11.12 22.74 3.94
N HIS A 4 -10.17 23.36 4.49
CA HIS A 4 -9.73 22.98 5.82
C HIS A 4 -9.16 24.20 6.50
N SER A 5 -9.18 24.19 7.78
CA SER A 5 -8.77 25.31 8.57
C SER A 5 -7.38 25.05 9.13
N GLY A 6 -6.41 24.92 8.20
CA GLY A 6 -5.05 24.72 8.59
C GLY A 6 -4.60 23.28 8.69
N THR A 7 -5.53 22.33 8.51
CA THR A 7 -5.18 20.91 8.51
C THR A 7 -5.39 20.34 7.12
N GLU A 8 -4.32 19.83 6.53
CA GLU A 8 -4.42 19.22 5.22
C GLU A 8 -4.75 17.74 5.40
N LEU A 9 -5.81 17.26 4.74
CA LEU A 9 -6.23 15.87 4.81
C LEU A 9 -5.75 15.05 3.62
N MET A 10 -5.63 15.67 2.46
CA MET A 10 -5.21 15.02 1.23
C MET A 10 -4.65 16.05 0.29
N ARG A 11 -3.67 15.65 -0.54
CA ARG A 11 -3.11 16.56 -1.54
C ARG A 11 -2.82 15.81 -2.83
N ILE A 12 -2.83 16.56 -3.92
CA ILE A 12 -2.29 16.11 -5.20
C ILE A 12 -1.10 17.01 -5.48
N ASP A 13 0.10 16.43 -5.59
CA ASP A 13 1.31 17.23 -5.77
C ASP A 13 1.55 17.54 -7.25
N SER A 14 2.63 18.27 -7.53
CA SER A 14 2.91 18.73 -8.90
C SER A 14 3.32 17.59 -9.82
N SER A 15 3.66 16.43 -9.29
CA SER A 15 3.95 15.23 -10.09
C SER A 15 2.71 14.38 -10.29
N GLY A 16 1.55 14.77 -9.74
CA GLY A 16 0.32 14.03 -9.89
C GLY A 16 0.11 12.95 -8.85
N ASN A 17 0.93 12.87 -7.83
CA ASN A 17 0.75 11.90 -6.76
C ASN A 17 -0.32 12.37 -5.79
N VAL A 18 -1.13 11.43 -5.31
CA VAL A 18 -2.16 11.70 -4.31
C VAL A 18 -1.67 11.17 -2.98
N ALA A 19 -1.61 12.04 -1.97
CA ALA A 19 -1.04 11.69 -0.68
C ALA A 19 -1.93 12.17 0.44
N PRO A 20 -1.90 11.48 1.61
CA PRO A 20 -2.59 12.01 2.79
C PRO A 20 -1.87 13.23 3.32
N GLY A 21 -2.54 13.98 4.18
CA GLY A 21 -1.95 15.19 4.75
C GLY A 21 -0.79 14.92 5.69
N ALA A 22 -0.74 13.74 6.30
CA ALA A 22 0.36 13.33 7.16
C ALA A 22 0.54 11.83 7.04
N ASP A 23 1.77 11.37 7.26
CA ASP A 23 2.12 9.96 7.10
C ASP A 23 1.32 9.07 8.03
N GLY A 24 0.72 8.02 7.46
CA GLY A 24 0.04 6.99 8.25
C GLY A 24 -1.23 7.42 8.96
N THR A 25 -1.86 8.50 8.52
CA THR A 25 -3.00 9.06 9.26
C THR A 25 -4.36 8.84 8.60
N GLN A 26 -4.41 8.73 7.29
CA GLN A 26 -5.68 8.62 6.58
C GLN A 26 -5.81 7.28 5.90
N ASP A 27 -7.03 6.75 5.88
CA ASP A 27 -7.35 5.52 5.14
C ASP A 27 -7.84 5.87 3.75
N LEU A 28 -7.69 4.92 2.83
CA LEU A 28 -8.32 5.01 1.52
C LEU A 28 -9.54 4.09 1.56
N GLY A 29 -10.71 4.72 1.76
CA GLY A 29 -11.93 3.98 2.00
C GLY A 29 -12.06 3.54 3.45
N TYR A 30 -13.13 2.84 3.78
CA TYR A 30 -13.28 2.22 5.09
C TYR A 30 -14.27 1.06 5.01
N ALA A 31 -14.44 0.36 6.13
CA ALA A 31 -15.10 -0.94 6.16
C ALA A 31 -16.47 -0.97 5.49
N THR A 32 -17.24 0.11 5.60
CA THR A 32 -18.59 0.19 5.06
C THR A 32 -18.70 0.98 3.76
N LEU A 33 -17.60 1.64 3.35
CA LEU A 33 -17.54 2.38 2.08
C LEU A 33 -16.23 2.03 1.40
N ARG A 34 -16.26 0.94 0.67
CA ARG A 34 -15.08 0.34 0.05
C ARG A 34 -15.02 0.74 -1.42
N TRP A 35 -13.81 0.89 -1.92
CA TRP A 35 -13.61 1.03 -3.37
C TRP A 35 -13.97 -0.28 -4.05
N ALA A 36 -14.60 -0.21 -5.22
CA ALA A 36 -14.96 -1.43 -5.96
C ALA A 36 -13.70 -2.17 -6.40
N ASN A 37 -12.72 -1.45 -6.94
CA ASN A 37 -11.47 -2.02 -7.44
C ASN A 37 -10.36 -1.00 -7.26
N ILE A 38 -9.12 -1.50 -7.18
CA ILE A 38 -7.92 -0.67 -7.24
C ILE A 38 -7.12 -1.15 -8.46
N TYR A 39 -6.79 -0.25 -9.35
CA TYR A 39 -5.98 -0.53 -10.53
C TYR A 39 -4.59 0.03 -10.29
N THR A 40 -3.62 -0.85 -10.05
CA THR A 40 -2.26 -0.42 -9.76
C THR A 40 -1.27 -1.44 -10.31
N GLY A 41 -0.05 -1.00 -10.58
CA GLY A 41 1.02 -1.89 -10.97
C GLY A 41 1.62 -2.56 -9.76
N ASP A 42 2.34 -1.80 -8.96
CA ASP A 42 2.98 -2.31 -7.74
C ASP A 42 2.17 -1.91 -6.52
N LEU A 43 2.23 -2.74 -5.49
CA LEU A 43 1.63 -2.39 -4.20
C LEU A 43 2.73 -2.39 -3.15
N HIS A 44 2.99 -1.24 -2.55
CA HIS A 44 4.04 -1.07 -1.55
C HIS A 44 3.45 -1.05 -0.15
N LEU A 45 4.02 -1.87 0.72
CA LEU A 45 3.59 -1.98 2.11
C LEU A 45 4.78 -1.67 3.01
N ALA A 46 4.65 -0.65 3.84
CA ALA A 46 5.74 -0.27 4.74
C ALA A 46 5.14 0.32 6.01
N ASN A 47 5.84 0.16 7.11
CA ASN A 47 5.41 0.74 8.37
C ASN A 47 6.63 1.19 9.16
N THR A 48 6.42 2.17 10.04
CA THR A 48 7.46 2.68 10.92
C THR A 48 7.16 2.42 12.39
N GLU A 49 5.93 1.97 12.70
CA GLU A 49 5.48 1.81 14.08
C GLU A 49 5.48 0.37 14.56
N GLY A 50 5.76 -0.58 13.68
CA GLY A 50 5.64 -1.98 14.04
C GLY A 50 4.21 -2.50 13.82
N ASN A 51 4.09 -3.73 13.32
CA ASN A 51 2.79 -4.34 13.11
C ASN A 51 2.29 -4.99 14.39
N ASP A 52 1.01 -5.36 14.42
CA ASP A 52 0.39 -5.90 15.62
C ASP A 52 0.49 -7.43 15.71
N VAL A 53 1.23 -8.06 14.81
CA VAL A 53 1.42 -9.51 14.84
C VAL A 53 2.72 -9.85 15.57
N ASP A 54 3.83 -9.25 15.17
CA ASP A 54 5.12 -9.55 15.78
C ASP A 54 5.89 -8.28 16.19
N GLY A 55 5.29 -7.11 15.98
CA GLY A 55 5.88 -5.85 16.45
C GLY A 55 7.00 -5.31 15.59
N THR A 56 7.30 -5.95 14.45
CA THR A 56 8.41 -5.51 13.63
C THR A 56 7.96 -4.53 12.55
N THR A 57 8.94 -3.77 12.01
CA THR A 57 8.72 -2.91 10.86
C THR A 57 9.11 -3.65 9.61
N GLY A 58 8.49 -3.29 8.50
CA GLY A 58 8.77 -3.95 7.23
C GLY A 58 8.70 -2.98 6.06
N ASP A 59 9.18 -3.45 4.92
CA ASP A 59 9.12 -2.70 3.67
C ASP A 59 9.09 -3.73 2.55
N TRP A 60 7.90 -3.93 1.95
CA TRP A 60 7.66 -4.97 0.98
C TRP A 60 6.96 -4.40 -0.25
N THR A 61 7.15 -5.08 -1.41
CA THR A 61 6.45 -4.73 -2.63
C THR A 61 5.85 -5.97 -3.25
N ILE A 62 4.56 -5.91 -3.59
CA ILE A 62 3.87 -6.97 -4.31
C ILE A 62 3.81 -6.58 -5.78
N GLN A 63 4.21 -7.51 -6.67
CA GLN A 63 4.25 -7.27 -8.11
C GLN A 63 3.67 -8.46 -8.85
N GLU A 64 3.17 -8.21 -10.06
CA GLU A 64 2.67 -9.27 -10.92
C GLU A 64 3.67 -9.53 -12.04
N GLY A 65 3.85 -10.80 -12.40
CA GLY A 65 4.58 -11.20 -13.58
C GLY A 65 3.62 -11.83 -14.57
N ASP A 66 4.15 -12.39 -15.62
CA ASP A 66 3.35 -13.02 -16.67
C ASP A 66 2.52 -14.19 -16.13
N GLU A 67 3.10 -15.01 -15.25
CA GLU A 67 2.44 -16.21 -14.75
C GLU A 67 2.40 -16.30 -13.24
N ASN A 68 3.03 -15.38 -12.52
CA ASN A 68 3.14 -15.47 -11.08
C ASN A 68 2.94 -14.13 -10.41
N LEU A 69 2.57 -14.18 -9.15
CA LEU A 69 2.63 -13.02 -8.27
C LEU A 69 3.90 -13.12 -7.43
N TYR A 70 4.57 -12.01 -7.25
CA TYR A 70 5.83 -11.95 -6.51
C TYR A 70 5.72 -10.98 -5.35
N ILE A 71 6.55 -11.19 -4.35
CA ILE A 71 6.67 -10.25 -3.25
C ILE A 71 8.15 -10.09 -2.92
N LYS A 72 8.58 -8.86 -2.76
CA LYS A 72 9.98 -8.53 -2.47
C LYS A 72 10.08 -7.95 -1.07
N ASN A 73 11.09 -8.40 -0.33
CA ASN A 73 11.45 -7.75 0.92
C ASN A 73 12.49 -6.69 0.58
N ASN A 74 12.10 -5.42 0.67
CA ASN A 74 12.99 -4.33 0.26
C ASN A 74 14.12 -4.08 1.24
N LYS A 75 14.00 -4.57 2.47
CA LYS A 75 15.08 -4.44 3.46
C LYS A 75 16.21 -5.44 3.20
N THR A 76 15.87 -6.66 2.83
CA THR A 76 16.87 -7.71 2.61
C THR A 76 17.24 -7.88 1.15
N GLY A 77 16.38 -7.40 0.25
CA GLY A 77 16.54 -7.62 -1.18
C GLY A 77 16.08 -8.97 -1.66
N LYS A 78 15.57 -9.81 -0.76
CA LYS A 78 15.12 -11.15 -1.13
C LYS A 78 13.77 -11.08 -1.83
N LYS A 79 13.58 -11.96 -2.80
CA LYS A 79 12.38 -12.02 -3.61
C LYS A 79 11.74 -13.38 -3.46
N TYR A 80 10.41 -13.38 -3.41
CA TYR A 80 9.63 -14.60 -3.20
C TYR A 80 8.53 -14.68 -4.22
N LYS A 81 8.09 -15.89 -4.50
CA LYS A 81 6.95 -16.14 -5.35
C LYS A 81 5.81 -16.62 -4.46
N PHE A 82 4.59 -16.12 -4.71
CA PHE A 82 3.42 -16.66 -4.03
C PHE A 82 3.21 -18.10 -4.46
N LYS A 83 2.86 -18.97 -3.52
CA LYS A 83 2.48 -20.33 -3.85
C LYS A 83 1.00 -20.30 -4.20
N LEU A 84 0.69 -20.64 -5.45
CA LEU A 84 -0.67 -20.55 -5.98
C LEU A 84 -1.14 -21.93 -6.40
N GLU A 85 -2.42 -22.18 -6.18
CA GLU A 85 -3.06 -23.42 -6.61
C GLU A 85 -4.17 -23.05 -7.58
N GLU A 86 -4.09 -23.60 -8.78
CA GLU A 86 -5.11 -23.35 -9.79
C GLU A 86 -6.41 -24.03 -9.39
N ILE A 87 -7.52 -23.32 -9.48
CA ILE A 87 -8.84 -23.92 -9.27
C ILE A 87 -9.45 -24.27 -10.61
N GLN A 88 -10.15 -25.40 -10.65
CA GLN A 88 -10.75 -25.92 -11.88
C GLN A 88 -12.21 -25.50 -12.03
#